data_47c0f1bbdd28f3afa422d61bf8b03f97
#
_entry.id   47c0f1bbdd28f3afa422d61bf8b03f97
#
_cell.length_a   1.000
_cell.length_b   1.000
_cell.length_c   1.000
_cell.angle_alpha   90.00
_cell.angle_beta   90.00
_cell.angle_gamma   90.00
#
_symmetry.space_group_name_H-M   'P 1'
#
loop_
_entity.id
_entity.type
_entity.pdbx_description
1 polymer ?
#
loop_
_entity_poly.entity_id
_entity_poly.type
_entity_poly.pdbx_seq_one_letter_code
_entity_poly.pdbx_strand_id
1 'polypeptide(L)'
;MAKYDAIDFTPPAGVRAEAQKGLDWRKEFGRGGTAVGVARARDLSNGVTISPETARRMKAFFDRHQVDRQGEGWSPGEPGYPSNGLIAHKLWGGDSGYSWSKKLVRQMNAADENERSDTMGIERRDLPLPLSVETRDDGKVMIRGMAACYGVRSVNLGGFTEEILPGAFDSVMKADSRSVVGLFNHDNNMILGTERAGTLRLAAMDNGLGYEIDPPASRGDVLELIRRGDVYGSSFAFTTQDDEWTTDENGGHLRYIRSIDGLYDVGPVLTPAYRDTSVAVRSLEQHLKSHRPALKLPALRRDAKLEHEIRRFLRQHGHKVG
;
A
#
# COMPACT_ATOMS: atom_id res chain seq x y z
N MET A 1 19.78 4.99 7.68
CA MET A 1 18.98 4.49 8.83
C MET A 1 18.79 2.99 8.64
N ALA A 2 18.69 2.20 9.72
CA ALA A 2 18.39 0.79 9.57
C ALA A 2 16.96 0.62 9.04
N LYS A 3 16.71 -0.42 8.25
CA LYS A 3 15.49 -0.70 7.48
C LYS A 3 14.17 -0.55 8.26
N TYR A 4 14.19 -0.84 9.54
CA TYR A 4 12.98 -0.84 10.39
C TYR A 4 13.03 0.16 11.54
N ASP A 5 13.90 1.19 11.49
CA ASP A 5 14.08 2.16 12.57
C ASP A 5 12.81 2.91 12.98
N ALA A 6 11.86 3.07 12.05
CA ALA A 6 10.57 3.73 12.30
C ALA A 6 9.51 2.82 12.95
N ILE A 7 9.81 1.52 13.15
CA ILE A 7 8.87 0.54 13.69
C ILE A 7 9.17 0.28 15.17
N ASP A 8 8.19 0.53 16.03
CA ASP A 8 8.32 0.21 17.45
C ASP A 8 8.00 -1.26 17.73
N PHE A 9 9.04 -2.03 18.06
CA PHE A 9 8.97 -3.44 18.43
C PHE A 9 8.81 -3.67 19.95
N THR A 10 8.51 -2.66 20.73
CA THR A 10 8.27 -2.76 22.16
C THR A 10 6.86 -3.28 22.45
N PRO A 11 6.70 -4.36 23.26
CA PRO A 11 5.41 -4.95 23.51
C PRO A 11 4.45 -3.98 24.23
N PRO A 12 3.26 -3.70 23.67
CA PRO A 12 2.24 -2.89 24.34
C PRO A 12 1.75 -3.51 25.65
N ALA A 13 1.16 -2.71 26.52
CA ALA A 13 0.68 -3.16 27.85
C ALA A 13 -0.25 -4.39 27.76
N GLY A 14 -1.17 -4.42 26.78
CA GLY A 14 -2.07 -5.58 26.58
C GLY A 14 -1.33 -6.88 26.25
N VAL A 15 -0.27 -6.80 25.42
CA VAL A 15 0.58 -7.96 25.08
C VAL A 15 1.34 -8.46 26.31
N ARG A 16 1.90 -7.53 27.09
CA ARG A 16 2.61 -7.85 28.34
C ARG A 16 1.71 -8.55 29.36
N ALA A 17 0.49 -8.02 29.56
CA ALA A 17 -0.47 -8.60 30.48
C ALA A 17 -0.91 -10.01 30.07
N GLU A 18 -1.18 -10.24 28.79
CA GLU A 18 -1.54 -11.55 28.28
C GLU A 18 -0.41 -12.57 28.41
N ALA A 19 0.84 -12.16 28.14
CA ALA A 19 2.00 -13.02 28.30
C ALA A 19 2.25 -13.38 29.77
N GLN A 20 2.12 -12.41 30.68
CA GLN A 20 2.18 -12.67 32.11
C GLN A 20 1.11 -13.67 32.58
N LYS A 21 -0.14 -13.49 32.14
CA LYS A 21 -1.20 -14.44 32.43
C LYS A 21 -0.90 -15.85 31.93
N GLY A 22 -0.26 -15.96 30.75
CA GLY A 22 0.22 -17.25 30.25
C GLY A 22 1.25 -17.92 31.14
N LEU A 23 2.20 -17.15 31.71
CA LEU A 23 3.20 -17.64 32.67
C LEU A 23 2.54 -18.09 33.98
N ASP A 24 1.58 -17.31 34.51
CA ASP A 24 0.87 -17.63 35.74
C ASP A 24 0.05 -18.91 35.58
N TRP A 25 -0.70 -19.03 34.50
CA TRP A 25 -1.48 -20.23 34.20
C TRP A 25 -0.60 -21.48 34.00
N ARG A 26 0.54 -21.32 33.30
CA ARG A 26 1.47 -22.44 33.15
C ARG A 26 2.00 -22.92 34.51
N LYS A 27 2.28 -22.00 35.43
CA LYS A 27 2.71 -22.32 36.81
C LYS A 27 1.59 -23.00 37.61
N GLU A 28 0.37 -22.48 37.51
CA GLU A 28 -0.82 -22.95 38.22
C GLU A 28 -1.26 -24.36 37.76
N PHE A 29 -1.35 -24.55 36.44
CA PHE A 29 -1.88 -25.79 35.85
C PHE A 29 -0.80 -26.82 35.48
N GLY A 30 0.49 -26.47 35.54
CA GLY A 30 1.60 -27.38 35.25
C GLY A 30 1.67 -27.85 33.79
N ARG A 31 1.00 -27.17 32.85
CA ARG A 31 0.82 -27.62 31.46
C ARG A 31 0.80 -26.45 30.47
N GLY A 32 0.79 -26.76 29.15
CA GLY A 32 0.67 -25.80 28.04
C GLY A 32 1.99 -25.12 27.65
N GLY A 33 2.15 -24.92 26.34
CA GLY A 33 3.30 -24.26 25.74
C GLY A 33 4.63 -25.04 25.82
N THR A 34 5.60 -24.56 25.06
CA THR A 34 6.95 -25.12 25.00
C THR A 34 7.94 -24.23 25.77
N ALA A 35 9.19 -24.68 25.94
CA ALA A 35 10.27 -23.86 26.51
C ALA A 35 10.48 -22.54 25.75
N VAL A 36 10.32 -22.58 24.41
CA VAL A 36 10.40 -21.39 23.55
C VAL A 36 9.25 -20.42 23.85
N GLY A 37 8.01 -20.92 24.02
CA GLY A 37 6.86 -20.08 24.38
C GLY A 37 7.03 -19.43 25.74
N VAL A 38 7.58 -20.16 26.74
CA VAL A 38 7.86 -19.62 28.08
C VAL A 38 8.94 -18.53 28.03
N ALA A 39 10.04 -18.76 27.29
CA ALA A 39 11.08 -17.74 27.10
C ALA A 39 10.48 -16.48 26.44
N ARG A 40 9.66 -16.67 25.40
CA ARG A 40 8.98 -15.56 24.74
C ARG A 40 8.06 -14.80 25.69
N ALA A 41 7.27 -15.52 26.50
CA ALA A 41 6.38 -14.88 27.45
C ALA A 41 7.14 -14.03 28.48
N ARG A 42 8.33 -14.45 28.93
CA ARG A 42 9.18 -13.67 29.82
C ARG A 42 9.66 -12.39 29.16
N ASP A 43 10.15 -12.47 27.91
CA ASP A 43 10.57 -11.28 27.17
C ASP A 43 9.40 -10.29 27.00
N LEU A 44 8.24 -10.79 26.57
CA LEU A 44 7.06 -9.97 26.35
C LEU A 44 6.54 -9.32 27.64
N SER A 45 6.39 -10.08 28.73
CA SER A 45 5.88 -9.55 30.01
C SER A 45 6.81 -8.53 30.63
N ASN A 46 8.13 -8.67 30.45
CA ASN A 46 9.14 -7.70 30.88
C ASN A 46 9.28 -6.48 29.94
N GLY A 47 8.53 -6.42 28.84
CA GLY A 47 8.59 -5.30 27.90
C GLY A 47 9.87 -5.26 27.07
N VAL A 48 10.55 -6.40 26.90
CA VAL A 48 11.76 -6.49 26.07
C VAL A 48 11.39 -6.27 24.61
N THR A 49 12.08 -5.34 23.96
CA THR A 49 11.94 -5.08 22.53
C THR A 49 12.28 -6.33 21.73
N ILE A 50 11.36 -6.80 20.89
CA ILE A 50 11.57 -8.01 20.10
C ILE A 50 12.25 -7.71 18.75
N SER A 51 12.91 -8.71 18.17
CA SER A 51 13.46 -8.57 16.82
C SER A 51 12.38 -8.67 15.73
N PRO A 52 12.64 -8.11 14.52
CA PRO A 52 11.78 -8.29 13.35
C PRO A 52 11.47 -9.75 13.06
N GLU A 53 12.43 -10.64 13.16
CA GLU A 53 12.25 -12.08 12.98
C GLU A 53 11.30 -12.67 14.03
N THR A 54 11.40 -12.21 15.27
CA THR A 54 10.48 -12.62 16.34
C THR A 54 9.05 -12.19 16.04
N ALA A 55 8.83 -10.98 15.53
CA ALA A 55 7.51 -10.52 15.13
C ALA A 55 6.89 -11.42 14.03
N ARG A 56 7.68 -11.82 13.02
CA ARG A 56 7.27 -12.79 12.00
C ARG A 56 6.94 -14.16 12.59
N ARG A 57 7.76 -14.65 13.52
CA ARG A 57 7.52 -15.94 14.22
C ARG A 57 6.24 -15.91 15.06
N MET A 58 5.97 -14.78 15.75
CA MET A 58 4.73 -14.60 16.53
C MET A 58 3.50 -14.68 15.63
N LYS A 59 3.48 -13.92 14.52
CA LYS A 59 2.38 -14.01 13.55
C LYS A 59 2.20 -15.43 13.04
N ALA A 60 3.27 -16.09 12.61
CA ALA A 60 3.22 -17.46 12.09
C ALA A 60 2.76 -18.48 13.14
N PHE A 61 3.08 -18.30 14.43
CA PHE A 61 2.53 -19.10 15.51
C PHE A 61 1.01 -18.95 15.57
N PHE A 62 0.51 -17.75 15.66
CA PHE A 62 -0.94 -17.52 15.76
C PHE A 62 -1.69 -18.02 14.53
N ASP A 63 -1.18 -17.81 13.33
CA ASP A 63 -1.82 -18.26 12.08
C ASP A 63 -2.00 -19.78 12.07
N ARG A 64 -0.98 -20.54 12.50
CA ARG A 64 -1.05 -22.01 12.56
C ARG A 64 -1.99 -22.54 13.65
N HIS A 65 -2.14 -21.80 14.76
CA HIS A 65 -2.85 -22.24 15.95
C HIS A 65 -4.26 -21.65 16.08
N GLN A 66 -4.82 -21.08 14.98
CA GLN A 66 -6.23 -20.63 15.00
C GLN A 66 -7.21 -21.79 15.24
N VAL A 67 -6.88 -22.97 14.77
CA VAL A 67 -7.71 -24.18 14.96
C VAL A 67 -7.87 -24.56 16.44
N ASP A 68 -6.88 -24.29 17.28
CA ASP A 68 -6.90 -24.58 18.71
C ASP A 68 -8.04 -23.84 19.43
N ARG A 69 -8.53 -22.73 18.88
CA ARG A 69 -9.64 -21.93 19.43
C ARG A 69 -10.99 -22.66 19.37
N GLN A 70 -11.10 -23.66 18.52
CA GLN A 70 -12.31 -24.50 18.36
C GLN A 70 -12.27 -25.75 19.25
N GLY A 71 -11.15 -25.98 19.94
CA GLY A 71 -10.93 -27.11 20.81
C GLY A 71 -11.58 -26.90 22.19
N GLU A 72 -11.90 -28.01 22.86
CA GLU A 72 -12.43 -28.03 24.23
C GLU A 72 -11.45 -27.37 25.22
N GLY A 73 -11.99 -26.69 26.22
CA GLY A 73 -11.22 -25.99 27.25
C GLY A 73 -10.67 -24.63 26.82
N TRP A 74 -11.19 -24.04 25.75
CA TRP A 74 -10.86 -22.68 25.35
C TRP A 74 -11.65 -21.63 26.13
N SER A 75 -12.90 -21.89 26.46
CA SER A 75 -13.78 -20.94 27.16
C SER A 75 -13.96 -21.31 28.64
N PRO A 76 -14.11 -20.32 29.55
CA PRO A 76 -14.39 -20.59 30.96
C PRO A 76 -15.62 -21.44 31.13
N GLY A 77 -15.52 -22.46 31.99
CA GLY A 77 -16.62 -23.43 32.27
C GLY A 77 -16.59 -24.67 31.39
N GLU A 78 -15.77 -24.72 30.35
CA GLU A 78 -15.56 -25.93 29.57
C GLU A 78 -14.68 -26.96 30.31
N PRO A 79 -14.90 -28.27 30.08
CA PRO A 79 -13.99 -29.29 30.58
C PRO A 79 -12.55 -29.03 30.11
N GLY A 80 -11.58 -29.19 31.03
CA GLY A 80 -10.17 -28.97 30.69
C GLY A 80 -9.72 -27.51 30.52
N TYR A 81 -10.56 -26.56 30.89
CA TYR A 81 -10.16 -25.13 30.88
C TYR A 81 -9.13 -24.80 31.96
N PRO A 82 -8.10 -23.97 31.67
CA PRO A 82 -7.66 -23.55 30.35
C PRO A 82 -6.91 -24.69 29.64
N SER A 83 -7.18 -24.88 28.34
CA SER A 83 -6.50 -25.89 27.53
C SER A 83 -5.02 -25.61 27.32
N ASN A 84 -4.24 -26.63 26.93
CA ASN A 84 -2.84 -26.45 26.55
C ASN A 84 -2.65 -25.42 25.43
N GLY A 85 -3.56 -25.40 24.45
CA GLY A 85 -3.58 -24.45 23.35
C GLY A 85 -3.83 -23.04 23.83
N LEU A 86 -4.80 -22.84 24.74
CA LEU A 86 -5.10 -21.53 25.29
C LEU A 86 -3.96 -20.98 26.14
N ILE A 87 -3.30 -21.82 26.96
CA ILE A 87 -2.11 -21.41 27.74
C ILE A 87 -0.98 -21.03 26.77
N ALA A 88 -0.74 -21.84 25.73
CA ALA A 88 0.26 -21.51 24.71
C ALA A 88 -0.07 -20.17 24.02
N HIS A 89 -1.33 -19.95 23.65
CA HIS A 89 -1.80 -18.70 23.05
C HIS A 89 -1.49 -17.49 23.96
N LYS A 90 -1.76 -17.60 25.26
CA LYS A 90 -1.46 -16.54 26.24
C LYS A 90 0.03 -16.27 26.35
N LEU A 91 0.89 -17.32 26.39
CA LEU A 91 2.34 -17.18 26.43
C LEU A 91 2.91 -16.36 25.25
N TRP A 92 2.27 -16.37 24.10
CA TRP A 92 2.66 -15.56 22.94
C TRP A 92 1.99 -14.18 22.90
N GLY A 93 1.29 -13.78 23.98
CA GLY A 93 0.68 -12.46 24.12
C GLY A 93 -0.83 -12.40 23.81
N GLY A 94 -1.50 -13.55 23.65
CA GLY A 94 -2.93 -13.64 23.45
C GLY A 94 -3.42 -12.95 22.16
N ASP A 95 -4.69 -12.55 22.14
CA ASP A 95 -5.27 -11.81 21.00
C ASP A 95 -4.59 -10.46 20.77
N SER A 96 -4.13 -9.81 21.84
CA SER A 96 -3.32 -8.58 21.75
C SER A 96 -2.00 -8.83 21.02
N GLY A 97 -1.32 -9.95 21.33
CA GLY A 97 -0.07 -10.36 20.67
C GLY A 97 -0.27 -10.68 19.19
N TYR A 98 -1.38 -11.35 18.86
CA TYR A 98 -1.72 -11.64 17.47
C TYR A 98 -1.97 -10.36 16.67
N SER A 99 -2.80 -9.46 17.18
CA SER A 99 -3.11 -8.19 16.52
C SER A 99 -1.85 -7.31 16.36
N TRP A 100 -1.02 -7.26 17.40
CA TRP A 100 0.24 -6.53 17.37
C TRP A 100 1.23 -7.12 16.36
N SER A 101 1.44 -8.44 16.36
CA SER A 101 2.34 -9.11 15.40
C SER A 101 1.89 -8.94 13.95
N LYS A 102 0.57 -8.95 13.67
CA LYS A 102 0.04 -8.63 12.34
C LYS A 102 0.36 -7.19 11.93
N LYS A 103 0.19 -6.22 12.85
CA LYS A 103 0.55 -4.82 12.60
C LYS A 103 2.03 -4.67 12.28
N LEU A 104 2.93 -5.28 13.09
CA LEU A 104 4.37 -5.22 12.88
C LEU A 104 4.77 -5.82 11.52
N VAL A 105 4.27 -7.02 11.19
CA VAL A 105 4.60 -7.66 9.91
C VAL A 105 4.11 -6.82 8.73
N ARG A 106 2.94 -6.18 8.82
CA ARG A 106 2.45 -5.27 7.78
C ARG A 106 3.38 -4.06 7.62
N GLN A 107 3.81 -3.44 8.72
CA GLN A 107 4.75 -2.31 8.68
C GLN A 107 6.11 -2.72 8.11
N MET A 108 6.62 -3.90 8.46
CA MET A 108 7.86 -4.45 7.91
C MET A 108 7.75 -4.72 6.42
N ASN A 109 6.64 -5.31 5.95
CA ASN A 109 6.43 -5.57 4.54
C ASN A 109 6.35 -4.27 3.74
N ALA A 110 5.71 -3.23 4.27
CA ALA A 110 5.68 -1.92 3.64
C ALA A 110 7.09 -1.29 3.56
N ALA A 111 7.92 -1.43 4.61
CA ALA A 111 9.30 -0.97 4.58
C ALA A 111 10.16 -1.77 3.57
N ASP A 112 9.95 -3.09 3.49
CA ASP A 112 10.59 -3.96 2.50
C ASP A 112 10.24 -3.54 1.06
N GLU A 113 8.98 -3.21 0.81
CA GLU A 113 8.46 -2.75 -0.48
C GLU A 113 9.07 -1.39 -0.87
N ASN A 114 9.09 -0.44 0.07
CA ASN A 114 9.67 0.87 -0.17
C ASN A 114 11.16 0.77 -0.53
N GLU A 115 11.94 -0.03 0.21
CA GLU A 115 13.36 -0.25 -0.12
C GLU A 115 13.53 -0.89 -1.49
N ARG A 116 12.69 -1.87 -1.84
CA ARG A 116 12.70 -2.50 -3.16
C ARG A 116 12.34 -1.51 -4.27
N SER A 117 11.29 -0.70 -4.06
CA SER A 117 10.90 0.35 -4.99
C SER A 117 12.01 1.38 -5.17
N ASP A 118 12.63 1.80 -4.08
CA ASP A 118 13.78 2.69 -4.08
C ASP A 118 14.97 2.14 -4.89
N THR A 119 15.26 0.84 -4.74
CA THR A 119 16.36 0.16 -5.45
C THR A 119 16.04 0.01 -6.94
N MET A 120 14.79 -0.23 -7.29
CA MET A 120 14.34 -0.40 -8.69
C MET A 120 14.00 0.93 -9.38
N GLY A 121 14.01 2.05 -8.66
CA GLY A 121 13.58 3.35 -9.22
C GLY A 121 12.08 3.43 -9.50
N ILE A 122 11.26 2.60 -8.84
CA ILE A 122 9.81 2.60 -9.01
C ILE A 122 9.22 3.86 -8.37
N GLU A 123 8.61 4.68 -9.18
CA GLU A 123 7.90 5.89 -8.77
C GLU A 123 6.40 5.59 -8.58
N ARG A 124 5.75 6.31 -7.65
CA ARG A 124 4.30 6.25 -7.43
C ARG A 124 3.68 7.62 -7.58
N ARG A 125 2.49 7.66 -8.14
CA ARG A 125 1.70 8.90 -8.26
C ARG A 125 0.27 8.63 -7.82
N ASP A 126 -0.09 9.31 -6.76
CA ASP A 126 -1.44 9.31 -6.20
C ASP A 126 -2.17 10.55 -6.71
N LEU A 127 -3.27 10.36 -7.39
CA LEU A 127 -4.03 11.42 -8.05
C LEU A 127 -5.49 11.40 -7.61
N PRO A 128 -6.11 12.57 -7.33
CA PRO A 128 -7.53 12.67 -7.03
C PRO A 128 -8.35 12.56 -8.34
N LEU A 129 -8.28 11.41 -8.98
CA LEU A 129 -8.95 11.13 -10.24
C LEU A 129 -10.27 10.38 -10.02
N PRO A 130 -11.22 10.49 -10.96
CA PRO A 130 -12.52 9.82 -10.86
C PRO A 130 -12.39 8.33 -10.59
N LEU A 131 -13.13 7.87 -9.59
CA LEU A 131 -13.20 6.49 -9.15
C LEU A 131 -14.65 6.13 -8.88
N SER A 132 -15.12 4.98 -9.37
CA SER A 132 -16.48 4.51 -9.17
C SER A 132 -16.55 3.02 -8.88
N VAL A 133 -17.64 2.62 -8.23
CA VAL A 133 -18.04 1.23 -8.12
C VAL A 133 -19.29 1.04 -8.98
N GLU A 134 -19.18 0.20 -9.98
CA GLU A 134 -20.25 -0.08 -10.93
C GLU A 134 -20.71 -1.53 -10.81
N THR A 135 -21.96 -1.80 -11.14
CA THR A 135 -22.50 -3.17 -11.25
C THR A 135 -22.76 -3.45 -12.71
N ARG A 136 -22.19 -4.51 -13.25
CA ARG A 136 -22.41 -4.97 -14.61
C ARG A 136 -23.78 -5.63 -14.77
N ASP A 137 -24.21 -5.84 -16.00
CA ASP A 137 -25.47 -6.52 -16.34
C ASP A 137 -25.51 -7.97 -15.80
N ASP A 138 -24.36 -8.61 -15.62
CA ASP A 138 -24.24 -9.95 -15.02
C ASP A 138 -24.27 -9.95 -13.49
N GLY A 139 -24.52 -8.79 -12.86
CA GLY A 139 -24.60 -8.60 -11.41
C GLY A 139 -23.23 -8.52 -10.72
N LYS A 140 -22.12 -8.64 -11.43
CA LYS A 140 -20.77 -8.50 -10.85
C LYS A 140 -20.44 -7.04 -10.61
N VAL A 141 -19.82 -6.81 -9.47
CA VAL A 141 -19.34 -5.49 -9.07
C VAL A 141 -17.93 -5.29 -9.57
N MET A 142 -17.65 -4.13 -10.13
CA MET A 142 -16.32 -3.73 -10.56
C MET A 142 -15.97 -2.33 -10.04
N ILE A 143 -14.68 -2.09 -9.86
CA ILE A 143 -14.10 -0.77 -9.63
C ILE A 143 -13.60 -0.25 -10.97
N ARG A 144 -14.02 0.96 -11.34
CA ARG A 144 -13.50 1.68 -12.51
C ARG A 144 -12.82 2.95 -12.06
N GLY A 145 -11.63 3.24 -12.59
CA GLY A 145 -10.88 4.43 -12.27
C GLY A 145 -9.91 4.85 -13.37
N MET A 146 -9.40 6.07 -13.22
CA MET A 146 -8.29 6.61 -14.01
C MET A 146 -7.03 6.56 -13.15
N ALA A 147 -6.01 5.82 -13.59
CA ALA A 147 -4.72 5.76 -12.91
C ALA A 147 -3.87 7.01 -13.17
N ALA A 148 -3.93 7.54 -14.40
CA ALA A 148 -3.17 8.71 -14.82
C ALA A 148 -3.92 9.52 -15.88
N CYS A 149 -3.61 10.81 -15.98
CA CYS A 149 -4.12 11.70 -17.03
C CYS A 149 -2.97 12.31 -17.82
N TYR A 150 -3.15 12.44 -19.14
CA TYR A 150 -2.23 13.13 -20.02
C TYR A 150 -2.40 14.65 -19.96
N GLY A 151 -1.30 15.39 -20.13
CA GLY A 151 -1.32 16.84 -20.28
C GLY A 151 -1.79 17.61 -19.05
N VAL A 152 -1.83 16.95 -17.89
CA VAL A 152 -2.22 17.57 -16.62
C VAL A 152 -1.01 17.69 -15.72
N ARG A 153 -0.70 18.93 -15.32
CA ARG A 153 0.42 19.21 -14.41
C ARG A 153 0.11 18.75 -13.01
N SER A 154 1.05 18.01 -12.44
CA SER A 154 0.98 17.55 -11.04
C SER A 154 1.05 18.72 -10.06
N VAL A 155 0.76 18.47 -8.78
CA VAL A 155 1.20 19.34 -7.68
C VAL A 155 2.73 19.26 -7.56
N ASN A 156 3.31 20.08 -6.67
CA ASN A 156 4.74 20.03 -6.38
C ASN A 156 5.14 18.70 -5.72
N LEU A 157 6.07 17.98 -6.35
CA LEU A 157 6.57 16.67 -5.98
C LEU A 157 7.87 16.72 -5.16
N GLY A 158 8.09 17.77 -4.43
CA GLY A 158 9.32 17.96 -3.63
C GLY A 158 10.40 18.78 -4.36
N GLY A 159 9.99 19.83 -5.08
CA GLY A 159 10.86 20.77 -5.79
C GLY A 159 10.64 20.84 -7.30
N PHE A 160 9.72 20.04 -7.84
CA PHE A 160 9.33 20.07 -9.24
C PHE A 160 7.85 19.70 -9.43
N THR A 161 7.34 19.98 -10.61
CA THR A 161 6.06 19.47 -11.12
C THR A 161 6.31 18.56 -12.31
N GLU A 162 5.36 17.69 -12.64
CA GLU A 162 5.47 16.83 -13.80
C GLU A 162 4.19 16.79 -14.64
N GLU A 163 4.34 16.37 -15.87
CA GLU A 163 3.26 16.17 -16.82
C GLU A 163 3.52 14.91 -17.64
N ILE A 164 2.53 14.02 -17.71
CA ILE A 164 2.60 12.80 -18.51
C ILE A 164 2.12 13.13 -19.91
N LEU A 165 2.95 12.87 -20.92
CA LEU A 165 2.62 13.20 -22.31
C LEU A 165 1.67 12.15 -22.92
N PRO A 166 0.82 12.55 -23.87
CA PRO A 166 0.04 11.61 -24.68
C PRO A 166 0.94 10.54 -25.30
N GLY A 167 0.51 9.26 -25.19
CA GLY A 167 1.27 8.13 -25.68
C GLY A 167 2.32 7.57 -24.71
N ALA A 168 2.54 8.19 -23.54
CA ALA A 168 3.55 7.73 -22.58
C ALA A 168 3.36 6.27 -22.14
N PHE A 169 2.15 5.74 -22.14
CA PHE A 169 1.86 4.35 -21.80
C PHE A 169 1.91 3.38 -23.00
N ASP A 170 2.07 3.86 -24.24
CA ASP A 170 1.97 3.02 -25.43
C ASP A 170 2.96 1.86 -25.46
N SER A 171 4.19 2.11 -25.03
CA SER A 171 5.25 1.09 -24.99
C SER A 171 4.91 -0.02 -24.00
N VAL A 172 4.60 0.35 -22.75
CA VAL A 172 4.31 -0.61 -21.69
C VAL A 172 3.00 -1.36 -21.96
N MET A 173 2.01 -0.71 -22.61
CA MET A 173 0.74 -1.37 -22.95
C MET A 173 0.88 -2.42 -24.05
N LYS A 174 1.91 -2.35 -24.90
CA LYS A 174 2.20 -3.32 -25.95
C LYS A 174 3.11 -4.46 -25.48
N ALA A 175 3.68 -4.37 -24.28
CA ALA A 175 4.62 -5.37 -23.76
C ALA A 175 3.89 -6.66 -23.34
N ASP A 176 4.25 -7.81 -23.92
CA ASP A 176 3.65 -9.12 -23.62
C ASP A 176 3.99 -9.62 -22.20
N SER A 177 5.10 -9.14 -21.63
CA SER A 177 5.61 -9.59 -20.32
C SER A 177 5.10 -8.77 -19.14
N ARG A 178 4.19 -7.78 -19.36
CA ARG A 178 3.68 -7.01 -18.26
C ARG A 178 2.79 -7.84 -17.34
N SER A 179 2.84 -7.56 -16.05
CA SER A 179 2.04 -8.21 -15.03
C SER A 179 1.65 -7.20 -13.98
N VAL A 180 0.66 -6.37 -14.32
CA VAL A 180 0.18 -5.32 -13.43
C VAL A 180 -0.78 -5.89 -12.41
N VAL A 181 -0.71 -5.38 -11.17
CA VAL A 181 -1.57 -5.78 -10.06
C VAL A 181 -2.48 -4.63 -9.67
N GLY A 182 -3.75 -4.90 -9.45
CA GLY A 182 -4.70 -3.97 -8.85
C GLY A 182 -4.59 -4.03 -7.33
N LEU A 183 -4.13 -2.94 -6.68
CA LEU A 183 -3.91 -2.89 -5.25
C LEU A 183 -4.75 -1.78 -4.60
N PHE A 184 -5.11 -1.98 -3.33
CA PHE A 184 -5.59 -0.90 -2.47
C PHE A 184 -4.43 -0.32 -1.68
N ASN A 185 -4.19 1.00 -1.80
CA ASN A 185 -3.10 1.72 -1.11
C ASN A 185 -1.70 1.12 -1.35
N HIS A 186 -1.42 0.56 -2.52
CA HIS A 186 -0.15 -0.13 -2.83
C HIS A 186 0.21 -1.26 -1.85
N ASP A 187 -0.76 -1.82 -1.12
CA ASP A 187 -0.52 -2.90 -0.16
C ASP A 187 -0.67 -4.25 -0.85
N ASN A 188 0.43 -5.01 -0.99
CA ASN A 188 0.45 -6.34 -1.59
C ASN A 188 -0.43 -7.37 -0.85
N ASN A 189 -0.86 -7.08 0.38
CA ASN A 189 -1.84 -7.88 1.10
C ASN A 189 -3.29 -7.51 0.74
N MET A 190 -3.48 -6.41 0.01
CA MET A 190 -4.78 -5.85 -0.37
C MET A 190 -5.00 -5.93 -1.88
N ILE A 191 -4.79 -7.13 -2.45
CA ILE A 191 -4.99 -7.38 -3.87
C ILE A 191 -6.48 -7.25 -4.21
N LEU A 192 -6.78 -6.46 -5.22
CA LEU A 192 -8.12 -6.26 -5.79
C LEU A 192 -8.30 -7.01 -7.11
N GLY A 193 -7.22 -7.19 -7.88
CA GLY A 193 -7.24 -7.93 -9.13
C GLY A 193 -5.85 -8.00 -9.77
N THR A 194 -5.71 -8.79 -10.82
CA THR A 194 -4.45 -8.90 -11.59
C THR A 194 -4.73 -9.06 -13.08
N GLU A 195 -3.86 -8.55 -13.95
CA GLU A 195 -3.94 -8.83 -15.39
C GLU A 195 -3.83 -10.33 -15.66
N ARG A 196 -2.94 -11.02 -14.95
CA ARG A 196 -2.72 -12.45 -15.09
C ARG A 196 -3.99 -13.30 -14.88
N ALA A 197 -4.83 -12.90 -13.92
CA ALA A 197 -6.09 -13.59 -13.63
C ALA A 197 -7.26 -13.06 -14.48
N GLY A 198 -7.04 -12.04 -15.32
CA GLY A 198 -8.08 -11.37 -16.09
C GLY A 198 -9.05 -10.54 -15.23
N THR A 199 -8.72 -10.32 -13.96
CA THR A 199 -9.53 -9.55 -13.01
C THR A 199 -9.11 -8.09 -12.91
N LEU A 200 -8.03 -7.69 -13.59
CA LEU A 200 -7.62 -6.33 -13.87
C LEU A 200 -7.55 -6.15 -15.39
N ARG A 201 -8.14 -5.08 -15.88
CA ARG A 201 -8.08 -4.65 -17.28
C ARG A 201 -7.59 -3.21 -17.32
N LEU A 202 -6.66 -2.93 -18.21
CA LEU A 202 -6.07 -1.61 -18.44
C LEU A 202 -6.42 -1.14 -19.85
N ALA A 203 -6.62 0.16 -20.00
CA ALA A 203 -6.84 0.80 -21.29
C ALA A 203 -6.07 2.12 -21.36
N ALA A 204 -5.17 2.24 -22.35
CA ALA A 204 -4.66 3.55 -22.75
C ALA A 204 -5.76 4.25 -23.56
N MET A 205 -6.24 5.38 -23.07
CA MET A 205 -7.30 6.21 -23.66
C MET A 205 -6.70 7.54 -24.13
N ASP A 206 -7.45 8.33 -24.89
CA ASP A 206 -6.98 9.63 -25.38
C ASP A 206 -6.59 10.59 -24.26
N ASN A 207 -7.17 10.44 -23.07
CA ASN A 207 -6.97 11.31 -21.93
C ASN A 207 -6.09 10.70 -20.81
N GLY A 208 -5.59 9.47 -20.96
CA GLY A 208 -4.73 8.84 -19.94
C GLY A 208 -4.83 7.32 -19.84
N LEU A 209 -4.50 6.77 -18.68
CA LEU A 209 -4.59 5.35 -18.38
C LEU A 209 -5.80 5.05 -17.49
N GLY A 210 -6.76 4.31 -18.03
CA GLY A 210 -7.89 3.78 -17.29
C GLY A 210 -7.68 2.36 -16.80
N TYR A 211 -8.39 1.98 -15.73
CA TYR A 211 -8.43 0.61 -15.24
C TYR A 211 -9.84 0.17 -14.84
N GLU A 212 -10.07 -1.13 -14.96
CA GLU A 212 -11.22 -1.84 -14.41
C GLU A 212 -10.74 -3.03 -13.59
N ILE A 213 -11.28 -3.18 -12.39
CA ILE A 213 -10.95 -4.27 -11.48
C ILE A 213 -12.21 -5.00 -11.06
N ASP A 214 -12.20 -6.34 -11.15
CA ASP A 214 -13.21 -7.23 -10.58
C ASP A 214 -12.69 -7.72 -9.21
N PRO A 215 -13.04 -7.06 -8.09
CA PRO A 215 -12.47 -7.38 -6.80
C PRO A 215 -13.05 -8.69 -6.23
N PRO A 216 -12.28 -9.45 -5.44
CA PRO A 216 -12.80 -10.63 -4.77
C PRO A 216 -13.87 -10.25 -3.74
N ALA A 217 -14.82 -11.12 -3.49
CA ALA A 217 -15.91 -10.89 -2.54
C ALA A 217 -15.43 -10.49 -1.13
N SER A 218 -14.24 -10.95 -0.73
CA SER A 218 -13.59 -10.58 0.54
C SER A 218 -13.16 -9.12 0.64
N ARG A 219 -13.29 -8.32 -0.43
CA ARG A 219 -12.96 -6.89 -0.50
C ARG A 219 -14.20 -5.98 -0.54
N GLY A 220 -15.30 -6.46 -0.01
CA GLY A 220 -16.50 -5.64 0.15
C GLY A 220 -16.29 -4.39 1.00
N ASP A 221 -15.35 -4.44 1.94
CA ASP A 221 -14.89 -3.31 2.74
C ASP A 221 -14.35 -2.15 1.89
N VAL A 222 -13.50 -2.44 0.90
CA VAL A 222 -12.95 -1.43 -0.02
C VAL A 222 -14.05 -0.84 -0.90
N LEU A 223 -14.97 -1.67 -1.39
CA LEU A 223 -16.10 -1.22 -2.21
C LEU A 223 -16.99 -0.23 -1.44
N GLU A 224 -17.23 -0.51 -0.17
CA GLU A 224 -18.00 0.37 0.70
C GLU A 224 -17.32 1.72 0.91
N LEU A 225 -16.00 1.72 1.18
CA LEU A 225 -15.23 2.95 1.33
C LEU A 225 -15.24 3.82 0.07
N ILE A 226 -15.20 3.21 -1.13
CA ILE A 226 -15.31 3.93 -2.40
C ILE A 226 -16.70 4.53 -2.56
N ARG A 227 -17.78 3.75 -2.32
CA ARG A 227 -19.16 4.23 -2.46
C ARG A 227 -19.48 5.39 -1.52
N ARG A 228 -18.91 5.38 -0.33
CA ARG A 228 -19.06 6.44 0.67
C ARG A 228 -18.24 7.70 0.36
N GLY A 229 -17.26 7.57 -0.54
CA GLY A 229 -16.33 8.66 -0.85
C GLY A 229 -15.18 8.81 0.15
N ASP A 230 -14.98 7.84 1.05
CA ASP A 230 -13.81 7.80 1.93
C ASP A 230 -12.53 7.53 1.12
N VAL A 231 -12.67 6.77 0.03
CA VAL A 231 -11.63 6.50 -0.97
C VAL A 231 -12.03 7.14 -2.29
N TYR A 232 -11.28 8.13 -2.74
CA TYR A 232 -11.66 8.99 -3.87
C TYR A 232 -10.53 9.27 -4.85
N GLY A 233 -9.37 8.64 -4.66
CA GLY A 233 -8.23 8.79 -5.55
C GLY A 233 -7.76 7.48 -6.13
N SER A 234 -6.96 7.60 -7.18
CA SER A 234 -6.29 6.51 -7.86
C SER A 234 -4.79 6.73 -7.84
N SER A 235 -4.04 5.64 -7.92
CA SER A 235 -2.60 5.66 -7.99
C SER A 235 -2.08 4.67 -9.01
N PHE A 236 -0.84 4.88 -9.45
CA PHE A 236 -0.07 3.92 -10.24
C PHE A 236 1.41 3.93 -9.85
N ALA A 237 2.06 2.77 -10.00
CA ALA A 237 3.48 2.58 -9.78
C ALA A 237 4.18 2.27 -11.10
N PHE A 238 5.26 2.99 -11.41
CA PHE A 238 5.90 2.94 -12.72
C PHE A 238 7.40 3.18 -12.66
N THR A 239 8.09 2.83 -13.76
CA THR A 239 9.44 3.32 -14.09
C THR A 239 9.42 4.01 -15.44
N THR A 240 10.35 4.94 -15.64
CA THR A 240 10.57 5.62 -16.92
C THR A 240 12.05 5.81 -17.16
N GLN A 241 12.49 5.70 -18.42
CA GLN A 241 13.83 6.02 -18.89
C GLN A 241 13.84 7.17 -19.90
N ASP A 242 12.65 7.58 -20.35
CA ASP A 242 12.49 8.69 -21.31
C ASP A 242 11.63 9.79 -20.69
N ASP A 243 12.32 10.71 -20.03
CA ASP A 243 11.76 11.94 -19.50
C ASP A 243 12.56 13.16 -19.94
N GLU A 244 11.93 14.30 -19.94
CA GLU A 244 12.56 15.58 -20.27
C GLU A 244 12.30 16.61 -19.18
N TRP A 245 13.35 17.27 -18.77
CA TRP A 245 13.30 18.30 -17.75
C TRP A 245 13.47 19.69 -18.36
N THR A 246 12.63 20.62 -17.91
CA THR A 246 12.68 22.03 -18.30
C THR A 246 12.39 22.93 -17.10
N THR A 247 12.41 24.22 -17.34
CA THR A 247 12.03 25.23 -16.34
C THR A 247 10.69 25.82 -16.75
N ASP A 248 9.74 25.90 -15.82
CA ASP A 248 8.45 26.52 -16.05
C ASP A 248 8.55 28.07 -16.08
N GLU A 249 7.43 28.74 -16.36
CA GLU A 249 7.35 30.21 -16.47
C GLU A 249 7.73 30.94 -15.18
N ASN A 250 7.66 30.25 -14.02
CA ASN A 250 8.00 30.80 -12.70
C ASN A 250 9.41 30.41 -12.22
N GLY A 251 10.20 29.75 -13.08
CA GLY A 251 11.53 29.27 -12.74
C GLY A 251 11.57 27.96 -11.97
N GLY A 252 10.42 27.27 -11.81
CA GLY A 252 10.32 25.96 -11.21
C GLY A 252 10.73 24.82 -12.15
N HIS A 253 11.19 23.70 -11.61
CA HIS A 253 11.51 22.53 -12.43
C HIS A 253 10.22 21.84 -12.89
N LEU A 254 10.15 21.51 -14.17
CA LEU A 254 9.07 20.78 -14.80
C LEU A 254 9.63 19.56 -15.53
N ARG A 255 9.07 18.39 -15.23
CA ARG A 255 9.42 17.11 -15.87
C ARG A 255 8.30 16.69 -16.82
N TYR A 256 8.64 16.32 -18.02
CA TYR A 256 7.74 15.67 -18.96
C TYR A 256 8.06 14.17 -19.04
N ILE A 257 7.12 13.31 -18.68
CA ILE A 257 7.25 11.87 -18.86
C ILE A 257 6.80 11.52 -20.27
N ARG A 258 7.76 11.10 -21.11
CA ARG A 258 7.54 10.77 -22.52
C ARG A 258 7.16 9.32 -22.74
N SER A 259 7.80 8.41 -21.98
CA SER A 259 7.54 6.97 -22.08
C SER A 259 7.70 6.29 -20.74
N ILE A 260 6.76 5.43 -20.42
CA ILE A 260 6.78 4.54 -19.27
C ILE A 260 7.21 3.16 -19.75
N ASP A 261 8.29 2.63 -19.19
CA ASP A 261 8.88 1.35 -19.52
C ASP A 261 8.49 0.23 -18.56
N GLY A 262 8.05 0.57 -17.34
CA GLY A 262 7.50 -0.36 -16.37
C GLY A 262 6.22 0.15 -15.73
N LEU A 263 5.19 -0.69 -15.66
CA LEU A 263 3.95 -0.45 -14.92
C LEU A 263 3.74 -1.64 -13.98
N TYR A 264 3.67 -1.37 -12.69
CA TYR A 264 3.70 -2.40 -11.65
C TYR A 264 2.36 -2.59 -10.95
N ASP A 265 1.75 -1.50 -10.50
CA ASP A 265 0.42 -1.54 -9.90
C ASP A 265 -0.41 -0.32 -10.28
N VAL A 266 -1.72 -0.49 -10.17
CA VAL A 266 -2.73 0.56 -10.24
C VAL A 266 -3.80 0.30 -9.19
N GLY A 267 -4.51 1.33 -8.76
CA GLY A 267 -5.69 1.08 -7.91
C GLY A 267 -6.13 2.26 -7.07
N PRO A 268 -7.19 2.04 -6.28
CA PRO A 268 -7.74 3.05 -5.39
C PRO A 268 -6.82 3.34 -4.20
N VAL A 269 -6.74 4.62 -3.82
CA VAL A 269 -6.00 5.10 -2.65
C VAL A 269 -6.88 5.97 -1.75
N LEU A 270 -6.72 5.81 -0.43
CA LEU A 270 -7.48 6.53 0.59
C LEU A 270 -7.22 8.04 0.54
N THR A 271 -5.96 8.40 0.41
CA THR A 271 -5.54 9.80 0.38
C THR A 271 -4.61 9.95 -0.80
N PRO A 272 -5.03 10.63 -1.87
CA PRO A 272 -4.13 11.04 -2.91
C PRO A 272 -3.22 12.14 -2.35
N ALA A 273 -2.27 11.71 -1.54
CA ALA A 273 -1.20 12.54 -1.05
C ALA A 273 0.10 11.94 -1.59
N TYR A 274 0.92 12.75 -2.21
CA TYR A 274 2.23 12.40 -2.71
C TYR A 274 3.14 11.90 -1.57
N ARG A 275 2.96 10.62 -1.18
CA ARG A 275 3.65 10.02 -0.02
C ARG A 275 5.08 9.62 -0.33
N ASP A 276 5.43 9.36 -1.59
CA ASP A 276 6.77 8.95 -2.00
C ASP A 276 7.47 10.03 -2.82
N THR A 277 7.80 11.12 -2.17
CA THR A 277 8.67 12.16 -2.75
C THR A 277 10.13 11.71 -2.84
N SER A 278 10.55 10.64 -2.16
CA SER A 278 11.95 10.22 -2.09
C SER A 278 12.52 9.81 -3.45
N VAL A 279 11.81 8.99 -4.23
CA VAL A 279 12.25 8.59 -5.59
C VAL A 279 12.11 9.76 -6.55
N ALA A 280 11.01 10.52 -6.45
CA ALA A 280 10.80 11.71 -7.27
C ALA A 280 11.89 12.78 -7.04
N VAL A 281 12.26 13.05 -5.78
CA VAL A 281 13.35 13.97 -5.43
C VAL A 281 14.69 13.46 -5.95
N ARG A 282 14.96 12.15 -5.91
CA ARG A 282 16.18 11.57 -6.51
C ARG A 282 16.22 11.76 -8.03
N SER A 283 15.08 11.62 -8.72
CA SER A 283 15.01 11.90 -10.17
C SER A 283 15.40 13.36 -10.46
N LEU A 284 14.90 14.31 -9.66
CA LEU A 284 15.32 15.72 -9.75
C LEU A 284 16.82 15.89 -9.46
N GLU A 285 17.33 15.26 -8.39
CA GLU A 285 18.76 15.34 -8.05
C GLU A 285 19.66 14.75 -9.14
N GLN A 286 19.27 13.67 -9.76
CA GLN A 286 19.99 13.07 -10.89
C GLN A 286 19.99 14.01 -12.09
N HIS A 287 18.85 14.63 -12.39
CA HIS A 287 18.75 15.64 -13.45
C HIS A 287 19.68 16.81 -13.17
N LEU A 288 19.65 17.39 -11.97
CA LEU A 288 20.51 18.53 -11.59
C LEU A 288 22.01 18.19 -11.61
N LYS A 289 22.38 16.93 -11.34
CA LYS A 289 23.77 16.46 -11.42
C LYS A 289 24.23 16.21 -12.85
N SER A 290 23.36 15.82 -13.76
CA SER A 290 23.69 15.36 -15.11
C SER A 290 23.51 16.42 -16.21
N HIS A 291 22.75 17.50 -15.98
CA HIS A 291 22.39 18.47 -17.05
C HIS A 291 22.69 19.91 -16.72
N ARG A 292 23.30 20.56 -17.68
CA ARG A 292 23.28 22.00 -17.98
C ARG A 292 22.42 22.20 -19.25
N PRO A 293 21.96 23.37 -19.60
CA PRO A 293 20.65 23.98 -19.51
C PRO A 293 19.56 23.47 -20.47
N ALA A 294 18.35 23.84 -20.15
CA ALA A 294 17.05 23.42 -20.72
C ALA A 294 16.91 23.59 -22.24
N LEU A 295 16.35 22.57 -22.91
CA LEU A 295 15.70 22.68 -24.21
C LEU A 295 14.29 23.26 -24.03
N LYS A 296 13.91 24.26 -24.82
CA LYS A 296 12.54 24.78 -24.87
C LYS A 296 11.69 23.85 -25.71
N LEU A 297 10.72 23.16 -25.08
CA LEU A 297 9.71 22.40 -25.79
C LEU A 297 8.59 23.30 -26.33
N PRO A 298 7.96 22.93 -27.45
CA PRO A 298 6.75 23.61 -27.92
C PRO A 298 5.60 23.39 -26.92
N ALA A 299 4.80 24.42 -26.69
CA ALA A 299 3.64 24.35 -25.82
C ALA A 299 2.64 23.28 -26.32
N LEU A 300 2.45 22.23 -25.54
CA LEU A 300 1.39 21.25 -25.77
C LEU A 300 0.02 21.87 -25.51
N ARG A 301 -0.95 21.60 -26.38
CA ARG A 301 -2.33 22.03 -26.14
C ARG A 301 -2.88 21.26 -24.94
N ARG A 302 -3.15 21.99 -23.86
CA ARG A 302 -3.82 21.45 -22.68
C ARG A 302 -5.26 21.12 -23.03
N ASP A 303 -5.75 19.97 -22.58
CA ASP A 303 -7.17 19.72 -22.62
C ASP A 303 -7.85 20.51 -21.48
N ALA A 304 -8.30 21.71 -21.82
CA ALA A 304 -8.96 22.62 -20.88
C ALA A 304 -10.21 22.00 -20.23
N LYS A 305 -10.86 21.04 -20.91
CA LYS A 305 -12.04 20.36 -20.39
C LYS A 305 -11.66 19.40 -19.25
N LEU A 306 -10.62 18.61 -19.46
CA LEU A 306 -10.12 17.69 -18.43
C LEU A 306 -9.54 18.46 -17.24
N GLU A 307 -8.78 19.52 -17.48
CA GLU A 307 -8.26 20.38 -16.41
C GLU A 307 -9.41 21.01 -15.59
N HIS A 308 -10.49 21.41 -16.25
CA HIS A 308 -11.69 21.92 -15.60
C HIS A 308 -12.41 20.84 -14.77
N GLU A 309 -12.53 19.62 -15.25
CA GLU A 309 -13.14 18.50 -14.53
C GLU A 309 -12.33 18.12 -13.29
N ILE A 310 -11.00 18.05 -13.40
CA ILE A 310 -10.11 17.79 -12.26
C ILE A 310 -10.21 18.94 -11.24
N ARG A 311 -10.16 20.20 -11.66
CA ARG A 311 -10.32 21.35 -10.75
C ARG A 311 -11.69 21.38 -10.09
N ARG A 312 -12.75 20.99 -10.81
CA ARG A 312 -14.11 20.87 -10.26
C ARG A 312 -14.17 19.79 -9.18
N PHE A 313 -13.59 18.61 -9.47
CA PHE A 313 -13.50 17.50 -8.53
C PHE A 313 -12.72 17.89 -7.26
N LEU A 314 -11.55 18.51 -7.43
CA LEU A 314 -10.71 18.98 -6.30
C LEU A 314 -11.46 19.98 -5.41
N ARG A 315 -12.21 20.94 -6.00
CA ARG A 315 -13.02 21.90 -5.23
C ARG A 315 -14.17 21.25 -4.46
N GLN A 316 -14.83 20.24 -5.06
CA GLN A 316 -15.92 19.50 -4.41
C GLN A 316 -15.44 18.73 -3.18
N HIS A 317 -14.13 18.34 -3.15
CA HIS A 317 -13.52 17.59 -2.06
C HIS A 317 -12.62 18.44 -1.14
N GLY A 318 -12.77 19.77 -1.20
CA GLY A 318 -12.14 20.69 -0.22
C GLY A 318 -10.68 21.03 -0.48
N HIS A 319 -10.12 20.66 -1.65
CA HIS A 319 -8.74 21.00 -2.00
C HIS A 319 -8.64 22.41 -2.59
N LYS A 320 -7.69 23.23 -2.08
CA LYS A 320 -7.36 24.51 -2.69
C LYS A 320 -6.62 24.28 -4.00
N VAL A 321 -7.22 24.70 -5.10
CA VAL A 321 -6.60 24.70 -6.43
C VAL A 321 -6.08 26.11 -6.67
N GLY A 322 -4.76 26.26 -6.73
CA GLY A 322 -4.10 27.52 -7.13
C GLY A 322 -4.23 27.77 -8.62
#